data_79e959f33e3380ec3f8a56463de2367a
#
_entry.id   79e959f33e3380ec3f8a56463de2367a
#
_cell.length_a   1.000
_cell.length_b   1.000
_cell.length_c   1.000
_cell.angle_alpha   90.00
_cell.angle_beta   90.00
_cell.angle_gamma   90.00
#
_symmetry.space_group_name_H-M   'P 1'
#
loop_
_entity.id
_entity.type
_entity.pdbx_description
1 polymer ?
#
loop_
_entity_poly.entity_id
_entity_poly.type
_entity_poly.pdbx_seq_one_letter_code
_entity_poly.pdbx_strand_id
1 'polypeptide(L)'
;PLLACSHLGRFALTTVGIVTNKDELSKELIENGGAFLEMSGGEINQTELILALLNTQKTILEGIKYVQKKIKGSITMLVATPEGIYGARDRMGRTPLQIGIKKDAKGSILAHCLSFENFAYMNLGYTDEHELGPAEIVFVTSDRYEILQKPQKEMKICTFLWIYYGYPTACYEGVNVEAMRYNCGKFLAKRDKDSNIHPDCAAGVPDSGTAHAVGYANEAGIPFTRPFIKYTPTWPRSFMPASQEQRNLIAHMKLIPVPQLIKGKSILLIDDSIVRGTQLRETTDFLYQSGAKEVH
;
A
#
# COMPACT_ATOMS: atom_id res chain seq x y z
N PRO A 1 -15.90 1.37 5.07
CA PRO A 1 -16.27 2.32 6.12
C PRO A 1 -17.48 1.83 6.91
N LEU A 2 -17.52 2.16 8.21
CA LEU A 2 -18.67 1.92 9.09
C LEU A 2 -19.37 3.25 9.37
N LEU A 3 -20.70 3.23 9.29
CA LEU A 3 -21.53 4.35 9.72
C LEU A 3 -21.96 4.10 11.18
N ALA A 4 -21.82 5.10 12.03
CA ALA A 4 -22.13 5.02 13.43
C ALA A 4 -23.04 6.17 13.91
N CYS A 5 -23.86 5.88 14.88
CA CYS A 5 -24.63 6.84 15.65
C CYS A 5 -24.55 6.45 17.13
N SER A 6 -23.95 7.30 17.95
CA SER A 6 -23.75 7.05 19.38
C SER A 6 -23.85 8.35 20.17
N HIS A 7 -23.43 8.34 21.44
CA HIS A 7 -23.29 9.57 22.24
C HIS A 7 -22.27 10.56 21.67
N LEU A 8 -21.38 10.10 20.74
CA LEU A 8 -20.44 10.94 20.00
C LEU A 8 -21.08 11.63 18.76
N GLY A 9 -22.38 11.42 18.53
CA GLY A 9 -23.10 11.91 17.35
C GLY A 9 -23.11 10.88 16.19
N ARG A 10 -23.35 11.41 14.97
CA ARG A 10 -23.33 10.61 13.74
C ARG A 10 -21.97 10.82 13.06
N PHE A 11 -21.32 9.74 12.70
CA PHE A 11 -20.04 9.79 12.00
C PHE A 11 -19.80 8.55 11.15
N ALA A 12 -18.86 8.64 10.23
CA ALA A 12 -18.35 7.52 9.45
C ALA A 12 -16.89 7.26 9.83
N LEU A 13 -16.52 5.99 10.01
CA LEU A 13 -15.16 5.57 10.33
C LEU A 13 -14.61 4.70 9.21
N THR A 14 -13.38 4.99 8.76
CA THR A 14 -12.58 4.08 7.95
C THR A 14 -11.18 3.94 8.53
N THR A 15 -10.61 2.75 8.39
CA THR A 15 -9.30 2.42 8.96
C THR A 15 -8.45 1.64 7.96
N VAL A 16 -7.13 1.81 8.08
CA VAL A 16 -6.12 1.03 7.37
C VAL A 16 -5.04 0.62 8.36
N GLY A 17 -4.68 -0.68 8.34
CA GLY A 17 -3.63 -1.22 9.20
C GLY A 17 -3.98 -2.59 9.78
N ILE A 18 -3.22 -3.02 10.79
CA ILE A 18 -3.38 -4.31 11.46
C ILE A 18 -3.29 -4.11 12.98
N VAL A 19 -4.29 -4.60 13.71
CA VAL A 19 -4.32 -4.65 15.18
C VAL A 19 -3.84 -6.02 15.63
N THR A 20 -2.66 -6.10 16.22
CA THR A 20 -2.08 -7.39 16.63
C THR A 20 -2.59 -7.91 17.97
N ASN A 21 -3.16 -7.03 18.81
CA ASN A 21 -3.82 -7.40 20.06
C ASN A 21 -5.35 -7.37 19.98
N LYS A 22 -5.89 -7.70 18.80
CA LYS A 22 -7.34 -7.70 18.49
C LYS A 22 -8.13 -8.54 19.51
N ASP A 23 -7.68 -9.78 19.77
CA ASP A 23 -8.39 -10.72 20.62
C ASP A 23 -8.43 -10.26 22.09
N GLU A 24 -7.32 -9.71 22.60
CA GLU A 24 -7.24 -9.13 23.96
C GLU A 24 -8.24 -7.99 24.12
N LEU A 25 -8.26 -7.04 23.19
CA LEU A 25 -9.14 -5.87 23.23
C LEU A 25 -10.61 -6.24 23.03
N SER A 26 -10.91 -7.19 22.14
CA SER A 26 -12.27 -7.65 21.90
C SER A 26 -12.84 -8.34 23.14
N LYS A 27 -12.04 -9.17 23.81
CA LYS A 27 -12.42 -9.82 25.06
C LYS A 27 -12.72 -8.80 26.16
N GLU A 28 -11.83 -7.82 26.36
CA GLU A 28 -12.03 -6.73 27.33
C GLU A 28 -13.37 -6.00 27.09
N LEU A 29 -13.68 -5.70 25.82
CA LEU A 29 -14.91 -5.00 25.45
C LEU A 29 -16.16 -5.87 25.68
N ILE A 30 -16.14 -7.16 25.34
CA ILE A 30 -17.26 -8.09 25.54
C ILE A 30 -17.54 -8.28 27.03
N GLU A 31 -16.51 -8.46 27.86
CA GLU A 31 -16.63 -8.59 29.31
C GLU A 31 -17.26 -7.34 29.96
N ASN A 32 -17.10 -6.17 29.34
CA ASN A 32 -17.73 -4.91 29.74
C ASN A 32 -19.10 -4.65 29.07
N GLY A 33 -19.74 -5.68 28.49
CA GLY A 33 -21.07 -5.60 27.90
C GLY A 33 -21.12 -5.11 26.46
N GLY A 34 -19.99 -5.00 25.78
CA GLY A 34 -19.91 -4.70 24.35
C GLY A 34 -20.30 -5.89 23.47
N ALA A 35 -20.70 -5.61 22.24
CA ALA A 35 -21.01 -6.62 21.23
C ALA A 35 -20.41 -6.22 19.88
N PHE A 36 -20.08 -7.21 19.05
CA PHE A 36 -19.63 -7.03 17.67
C PHE A 36 -20.68 -7.61 16.72
N LEU A 37 -21.06 -6.84 15.72
CA LEU A 37 -22.12 -7.17 14.78
C LEU A 37 -21.58 -7.54 13.40
N GLU A 38 -20.38 -7.06 13.05
CA GLU A 38 -19.72 -7.29 11.76
C GLU A 38 -18.64 -8.38 11.91
N MET A 39 -18.97 -9.60 11.51
CA MET A 39 -18.11 -10.78 11.61
C MET A 39 -17.62 -11.21 10.23
N SER A 40 -16.74 -10.41 9.61
CA SER A 40 -16.17 -10.71 8.30
C SER A 40 -15.27 -11.96 8.33
N GLY A 41 -15.68 -13.00 7.58
CA GLY A 41 -14.92 -14.25 7.50
C GLY A 41 -14.87 -15.04 8.81
N GLY A 42 -15.83 -14.83 9.72
CA GLY A 42 -15.88 -15.47 11.02
C GLY A 42 -15.01 -14.82 12.10
N GLU A 43 -14.39 -13.67 11.78
CA GLU A 43 -13.56 -12.90 12.70
C GLU A 43 -14.16 -11.51 12.95
N ILE A 44 -13.86 -10.92 14.11
CA ILE A 44 -14.25 -9.56 14.45
C ILE A 44 -13.59 -8.58 13.47
N ASN A 45 -14.40 -7.71 12.89
CA ASN A 45 -13.93 -6.65 11.99
C ASN A 45 -13.08 -5.63 12.77
N GLN A 46 -11.85 -5.37 12.32
CA GLN A 46 -10.94 -4.45 13.00
C GLN A 46 -11.47 -3.02 13.05
N THR A 47 -12.18 -2.56 12.02
CA THR A 47 -12.77 -1.21 12.02
C THR A 47 -13.89 -1.11 13.08
N GLU A 48 -14.67 -2.17 13.29
CA GLU A 48 -15.68 -2.21 14.35
C GLU A 48 -15.05 -2.23 15.74
N LEU A 49 -13.94 -2.95 15.93
CA LEU A 49 -13.16 -2.89 17.16
C LEU A 49 -12.70 -1.45 17.47
N ILE A 50 -12.19 -0.74 16.46
CA ILE A 50 -11.80 0.68 16.62
C ILE A 50 -13.00 1.55 16.97
N LEU A 51 -14.15 1.34 16.31
CA LEU A 51 -15.39 2.03 16.63
C LEU A 51 -15.82 1.80 18.09
N ALA A 52 -15.76 0.55 18.56
CA ALA A 52 -16.10 0.20 19.94
C ALA A 52 -15.16 0.89 20.93
N LEU A 53 -13.84 0.91 20.66
CA LEU A 53 -12.86 1.62 21.50
C LEU A 53 -13.10 3.14 21.50
N LEU A 54 -13.40 3.75 20.35
CA LEU A 54 -13.77 5.18 20.26
C LEU A 54 -14.95 5.50 21.17
N ASN A 55 -15.99 4.67 21.12
CA ASN A 55 -17.22 4.85 21.88
C ASN A 55 -17.07 4.67 23.41
N THR A 56 -15.92 4.22 23.90
CA THR A 56 -15.66 4.21 25.35
C THR A 56 -15.31 5.60 25.91
N GLN A 57 -15.05 6.59 25.05
CA GLN A 57 -14.59 7.92 25.44
C GLN A 57 -15.67 8.97 25.26
N LYS A 58 -15.47 10.16 25.86
CA LYS A 58 -16.48 11.24 25.88
C LYS A 58 -16.51 12.07 24.58
N THR A 59 -15.41 12.14 23.85
CA THR A 59 -15.30 12.87 22.61
C THR A 59 -14.56 12.04 21.55
N ILE A 60 -14.77 12.36 20.26
CA ILE A 60 -14.06 11.71 19.16
C ILE A 60 -12.54 11.85 19.30
N LEU A 61 -12.05 13.04 19.66
CA LEU A 61 -10.62 13.29 19.84
C LEU A 61 -10.01 12.43 20.96
N GLU A 62 -10.70 12.35 22.12
CA GLU A 62 -10.26 11.48 23.21
C GLU A 62 -10.29 10.01 22.78
N GLY A 63 -11.32 9.60 22.04
CA GLY A 63 -11.43 8.27 21.45
C GLY A 63 -10.25 7.92 20.53
N ILE A 64 -9.89 8.81 19.61
CA ILE A 64 -8.73 8.61 18.73
C ILE A 64 -7.43 8.47 19.55
N LYS A 65 -7.20 9.35 20.53
CA LYS A 65 -6.02 9.26 21.41
C LYS A 65 -6.00 7.95 22.21
N TYR A 66 -7.16 7.50 22.69
CA TYR A 66 -7.30 6.24 23.40
C TYR A 66 -6.96 5.04 22.51
N VAL A 67 -7.49 5.02 21.30
CA VAL A 67 -7.18 4.01 20.28
C VAL A 67 -5.67 3.96 20.00
N GLN A 68 -5.03 5.10 19.72
CA GLN A 68 -3.58 5.16 19.48
C GLN A 68 -2.77 4.61 20.66
N LYS A 69 -3.24 4.78 21.91
CA LYS A 69 -2.59 4.27 23.11
C LYS A 69 -2.78 2.76 23.34
N LYS A 70 -3.99 2.25 23.07
CA LYS A 70 -4.37 0.86 23.38
C LYS A 70 -3.92 -0.16 22.33
N ILE A 71 -3.84 0.24 21.07
CA ILE A 71 -3.54 -0.68 19.98
C ILE A 71 -2.05 -1.03 19.95
N LYS A 72 -1.78 -2.33 19.82
CA LYS A 72 -0.50 -2.87 19.36
C LYS A 72 -0.63 -3.16 17.86
N GLY A 73 0.32 -2.72 17.05
CA GLY A 73 0.25 -2.80 15.59
C GLY A 73 0.23 -1.43 14.95
N SER A 74 -0.58 -1.24 13.92
CA SER A 74 -0.71 0.02 13.18
C SER A 74 -2.17 0.24 12.77
N ILE A 75 -2.73 1.39 13.10
CA ILE A 75 -4.04 1.83 12.60
C ILE A 75 -4.00 3.32 12.30
N THR A 76 -4.11 3.65 11.02
CA THR A 76 -4.43 4.98 10.53
C THR A 76 -5.93 5.06 10.25
N MET A 77 -6.56 6.17 10.62
CA MET A 77 -8.03 6.29 10.55
C MET A 77 -8.50 7.66 10.08
N LEU A 78 -9.68 7.64 9.46
CA LEU A 78 -10.47 8.83 9.15
C LEU A 78 -11.82 8.72 9.84
N VAL A 79 -12.22 9.79 10.55
CA VAL A 79 -13.54 9.91 11.18
C VAL A 79 -14.24 11.12 10.60
N ALA A 80 -15.21 10.90 9.71
CA ALA A 80 -15.98 11.96 9.08
C ALA A 80 -17.23 12.27 9.90
N THR A 81 -17.38 13.53 10.29
CA THR A 81 -18.54 14.08 10.99
C THR A 81 -19.22 15.14 10.13
N PRO A 82 -20.43 15.63 10.51
CA PRO A 82 -21.05 16.75 9.81
C PRO A 82 -20.21 18.03 9.80
N GLU A 83 -19.35 18.22 10.80
CA GLU A 83 -18.53 19.42 10.98
C GLU A 83 -17.20 19.39 10.21
N GLY A 84 -16.71 18.16 9.90
CA GLY A 84 -15.42 17.97 9.24
C GLY A 84 -14.88 16.56 9.42
N ILE A 85 -13.61 16.34 9.08
CA ILE A 85 -12.97 15.03 9.08
C ILE A 85 -11.78 15.04 10.04
N TYR A 86 -11.79 14.15 11.02
CA TYR A 86 -10.59 13.83 11.78
C TYR A 86 -9.73 12.86 10.98
N GLY A 87 -8.45 13.20 10.81
CA GLY A 87 -7.42 12.31 10.28
C GLY A 87 -6.43 11.98 11.39
N ALA A 88 -6.15 10.71 11.59
CA ALA A 88 -5.18 10.27 12.60
C ALA A 88 -4.24 9.21 12.03
N ARG A 89 -2.94 9.54 11.99
CA ARG A 89 -1.90 8.58 11.61
C ARG A 89 -1.58 7.68 12.79
N ASP A 90 -1.23 6.43 12.52
CA ASP A 90 -0.84 5.49 13.57
C ASP A 90 0.37 5.99 14.38
N ARG A 91 0.50 5.46 15.61
CA ARG A 91 1.50 5.92 16.57
C ARG A 91 2.93 5.87 16.05
N MET A 92 3.26 4.90 15.21
CA MET A 92 4.61 4.70 14.68
C MET A 92 4.78 5.23 13.24
N GLY A 93 3.73 5.80 12.64
CA GLY A 93 3.76 6.32 11.29
C GLY A 93 3.93 5.26 10.20
N ARG A 94 3.52 4.00 10.47
CA ARG A 94 3.71 2.89 9.52
C ARG A 94 2.86 3.02 8.27
N THR A 95 1.64 3.56 8.42
CA THR A 95 0.72 3.79 7.32
C THR A 95 0.61 5.29 7.09
N PRO A 96 0.87 5.80 5.88
CA PRO A 96 0.79 7.21 5.55
C PRO A 96 -0.62 7.77 5.72
N LEU A 97 -0.71 9.08 5.91
CA LEU A 97 -1.93 9.87 5.79
C LEU A 97 -1.56 11.27 5.34
N GLN A 98 -2.23 11.75 4.30
CA GLN A 98 -1.86 13.00 3.63
C GLN A 98 -3.07 13.90 3.45
N ILE A 99 -2.86 15.21 3.57
CA ILE A 99 -3.82 16.26 3.25
C ILE A 99 -3.48 16.79 1.85
N GLY A 100 -4.46 16.74 0.96
CA GLY A 100 -4.41 17.42 -0.32
C GLY A 100 -5.23 18.71 -0.28
N ILE A 101 -4.76 19.74 -0.99
CA ILE A 101 -5.42 21.02 -1.13
C ILE A 101 -5.75 21.32 -2.59
N LYS A 102 -6.95 21.83 -2.83
CA LYS A 102 -7.37 22.33 -4.14
C LYS A 102 -7.59 23.84 -4.08
N LYS A 103 -6.96 24.55 -5.01
CA LYS A 103 -7.05 26.02 -5.13
C LYS A 103 -7.65 26.42 -6.47
N ASP A 104 -8.31 27.56 -6.53
CA ASP A 104 -8.74 28.19 -7.77
C ASP A 104 -7.59 28.89 -8.50
N ALA A 105 -7.86 29.46 -9.67
CA ALA A 105 -6.87 30.18 -10.48
C ALA A 105 -6.31 31.45 -9.78
N LYS A 106 -6.98 31.93 -8.74
CA LYS A 106 -6.57 33.08 -7.93
C LYS A 106 -5.81 32.68 -6.68
N GLY A 107 -5.65 31.36 -6.43
CA GLY A 107 -4.99 30.82 -5.24
C GLY A 107 -5.89 30.67 -4.02
N SER A 108 -7.20 30.92 -4.13
CA SER A 108 -8.14 30.72 -3.03
C SER A 108 -8.40 29.23 -2.81
N ILE A 109 -8.50 28.81 -1.55
CA ILE A 109 -8.77 27.41 -1.20
C ILE A 109 -10.20 27.04 -1.57
N LEU A 110 -10.36 26.03 -2.39
CA LEU A 110 -11.65 25.46 -2.76
C LEU A 110 -12.05 24.28 -1.90
N ALA A 111 -11.08 23.41 -1.56
CA ALA A 111 -11.33 22.21 -0.79
C ALA A 111 -10.03 21.61 -0.22
N HIS A 112 -10.18 20.86 0.86
CA HIS A 112 -9.19 19.91 1.33
C HIS A 112 -9.70 18.48 1.17
N CYS A 113 -8.77 17.53 1.10
CA CYS A 113 -9.07 16.09 1.17
C CYS A 113 -8.06 15.39 2.05
N LEU A 114 -8.44 14.21 2.54
CA LEU A 114 -7.58 13.30 3.28
C LEU A 114 -7.50 11.98 2.53
N SER A 115 -6.30 11.45 2.35
CA SER A 115 -6.08 10.14 1.73
C SER A 115 -4.89 9.42 2.36
N PHE A 116 -4.93 8.09 2.31
CA PHE A 116 -3.79 7.24 2.67
C PHE A 116 -2.68 7.28 1.62
N GLU A 117 -3.02 7.67 0.37
CA GLU A 117 -2.08 7.80 -0.73
C GLU A 117 -2.42 9.03 -1.59
N ASN A 118 -1.41 9.84 -1.92
CA ASN A 118 -1.61 11.11 -2.63
C ASN A 118 -2.06 10.95 -4.08
N PHE A 119 -1.74 9.85 -4.76
CA PHE A 119 -2.19 9.63 -6.14
C PHE A 119 -3.72 9.67 -6.26
N ALA A 120 -4.44 9.33 -5.19
CA ALA A 120 -5.90 9.29 -5.19
C ALA A 120 -6.55 10.65 -5.47
N TYR A 121 -5.89 11.74 -5.14
CA TYR A 121 -6.42 13.09 -5.32
C TYR A 121 -5.69 13.94 -6.37
N MET A 122 -4.49 13.56 -6.79
CA MET A 122 -3.71 14.34 -7.78
C MET A 122 -4.48 14.50 -9.10
N ASN A 123 -5.09 13.43 -9.61
CA ASN A 123 -5.90 13.47 -10.84
C ASN A 123 -7.20 14.28 -10.70
N LEU A 124 -7.59 14.63 -9.48
CA LEU A 124 -8.74 15.49 -9.18
C LEU A 124 -8.35 16.97 -9.06
N GLY A 125 -7.07 17.29 -9.32
CA GLY A 125 -6.54 18.66 -9.28
C GLY A 125 -6.20 19.15 -7.87
N TYR A 126 -5.93 18.25 -6.93
CA TYR A 126 -5.36 18.58 -5.64
C TYR A 126 -3.84 18.47 -5.71
N THR A 127 -3.17 19.20 -4.86
CA THR A 127 -1.72 19.14 -4.61
C THR A 127 -1.47 18.73 -3.16
N ASP A 128 -0.27 18.18 -2.88
CA ASP A 128 0.12 17.84 -1.51
C ASP A 128 0.24 19.11 -0.67
N GLU A 129 -0.36 19.09 0.53
CA GLU A 129 -0.30 20.20 1.49
C GLU A 129 0.46 19.79 2.76
N HIS A 130 0.08 18.64 3.35
CA HIS A 130 0.71 18.17 4.58
C HIS A 130 0.65 16.64 4.66
N GLU A 131 1.78 16.00 4.94
CA GLU A 131 1.85 14.58 5.30
C GLU A 131 1.95 14.48 6.83
N LEU A 132 0.98 13.79 7.44
CA LEU A 132 0.92 13.65 8.88
C LEU A 132 2.12 12.83 9.39
N GLY A 133 2.74 13.29 10.46
CA GLY A 133 3.77 12.54 11.17
C GLY A 133 3.20 11.44 12.09
N PRO A 134 4.05 10.64 12.75
CA PRO A 134 3.63 9.57 13.66
C PRO A 134 2.75 10.09 14.80
N ALA A 135 1.62 9.42 15.04
CA ALA A 135 0.62 9.80 16.05
C ALA A 135 -0.07 11.16 15.83
N GLU A 136 0.21 11.86 14.75
CA GLU A 136 -0.41 13.16 14.48
C GLU A 136 -1.92 13.02 14.25
N ILE A 137 -2.68 13.98 14.80
CA ILE A 137 -4.13 14.05 14.64
C ILE A 137 -4.47 15.45 14.11
N VAL A 138 -5.26 15.48 13.03
CA VAL A 138 -5.74 16.72 12.41
C VAL A 138 -7.26 16.71 12.34
N PHE A 139 -7.85 17.91 12.31
CA PHE A 139 -9.24 18.14 11.94
C PHE A 139 -9.28 18.99 10.67
N VAL A 140 -9.99 18.53 9.67
CA VAL A 140 -9.99 19.12 8.32
C VAL A 140 -11.41 19.51 7.93
N THR A 141 -11.56 20.74 7.47
CA THR A 141 -12.78 21.29 6.88
C THR A 141 -12.53 21.63 5.41
N SER A 142 -13.51 22.21 4.72
CA SER A 142 -13.36 22.62 3.32
C SER A 142 -12.27 23.68 3.13
N ASP A 143 -12.14 24.60 4.08
CA ASP A 143 -11.36 25.83 3.99
C ASP A 143 -10.06 25.84 4.80
N ARG A 144 -9.92 24.95 5.77
CA ARG A 144 -8.73 24.86 6.64
C ARG A 144 -8.53 23.49 7.23
N TYR A 145 -7.35 23.28 7.83
CA TYR A 145 -7.10 22.18 8.76
C TYR A 145 -6.43 22.69 10.04
N GLU A 146 -6.60 21.93 11.11
CA GLU A 146 -6.02 22.22 12.43
C GLU A 146 -5.30 20.97 12.96
N ILE A 147 -4.09 21.15 13.49
CA ILE A 147 -3.33 20.08 14.15
C ILE A 147 -3.78 19.98 15.61
N LEU A 148 -4.55 18.94 15.93
CA LEU A 148 -5.07 18.69 17.28
C LEU A 148 -4.09 17.94 18.19
N GLN A 149 -3.16 17.20 17.58
CA GLN A 149 -2.05 16.54 18.25
C GLN A 149 -0.83 16.56 17.34
N LYS A 150 0.27 17.13 17.83
CA LYS A 150 1.54 17.19 17.12
C LYS A 150 2.15 15.78 16.94
N PRO A 151 2.93 15.55 15.88
CA PRO A 151 3.59 14.28 15.69
C PRO A 151 4.63 14.00 16.78
N GLN A 152 4.82 12.72 17.06
CA GLN A 152 5.93 12.27 17.88
C GLN A 152 7.20 12.03 17.02
N LYS A 153 8.37 11.91 17.69
CA LYS A 153 9.66 11.81 17.00
C LYS A 153 9.95 10.43 16.42
N GLU A 154 9.46 9.37 17.07
CA GLU A 154 9.77 8.01 16.66
C GLU A 154 8.89 7.58 15.49
N MET A 155 9.53 7.18 14.38
CA MET A 155 8.87 6.66 13.20
C MET A 155 9.41 5.27 12.87
N LYS A 156 8.51 4.35 12.48
CA LYS A 156 8.84 3.00 12.01
C LYS A 156 8.02 2.68 10.77
N ILE A 157 8.19 3.50 9.74
CA ILE A 157 7.50 3.31 8.46
C ILE A 157 7.93 1.99 7.82
N CYS A 158 7.00 1.33 7.14
CA CYS A 158 7.27 0.06 6.47
C CYS A 158 7.83 0.30 5.06
N THR A 159 9.06 -0.12 4.79
CA THR A 159 9.68 0.00 3.46
C THR A 159 8.94 -0.77 2.37
N PHE A 160 8.09 -1.73 2.74
CA PHE A 160 7.22 -2.46 1.83
C PHE A 160 6.24 -1.56 1.07
N LEU A 161 5.94 -0.38 1.61
CA LEU A 161 5.16 0.64 0.91
C LEU A 161 5.79 1.01 -0.45
N TRP A 162 7.10 1.21 -0.49
CA TRP A 162 7.80 1.53 -1.75
C TRP A 162 8.10 0.30 -2.59
N ILE A 163 8.54 -0.78 -1.96
CA ILE A 163 9.02 -1.97 -2.70
C ILE A 163 7.88 -2.63 -3.46
N TYR A 164 6.71 -2.78 -2.85
CA TYR A 164 5.62 -3.56 -3.42
C TYR A 164 4.24 -2.90 -3.37
N TYR A 165 3.82 -2.42 -2.18
CA TYR A 165 2.42 -2.07 -1.91
C TYR A 165 1.99 -0.78 -2.60
N GLY A 166 2.82 0.28 -2.51
CA GLY A 166 2.47 1.62 -2.98
C GLY A 166 2.22 1.69 -4.49
N TYR A 167 1.29 2.54 -4.86
CA TYR A 167 1.05 2.82 -6.27
C TYR A 167 2.25 3.58 -6.88
N PRO A 168 2.68 3.30 -8.11
CA PRO A 168 3.92 3.88 -8.69
C PRO A 168 4.03 5.39 -8.62
N THR A 169 2.90 6.11 -8.78
CA THR A 169 2.90 7.58 -8.71
C THR A 169 2.77 8.13 -7.29
N ALA A 170 2.53 7.28 -6.28
CA ALA A 170 2.45 7.70 -4.90
C ALA A 170 3.81 8.19 -4.37
N CYS A 171 3.75 9.11 -3.41
CA CYS A 171 4.91 9.63 -2.71
C CYS A 171 4.66 9.52 -1.19
N TYR A 172 5.61 8.98 -0.46
CA TYR A 172 5.58 8.87 1.00
C TYR A 172 6.87 9.43 1.56
N GLU A 173 6.79 10.25 2.60
CA GLU A 173 7.96 10.90 3.23
C GLU A 173 8.88 11.58 2.19
N GLY A 174 8.29 12.21 1.18
CA GLY A 174 9.03 12.88 0.11
C GLY A 174 9.69 11.95 -0.91
N VAL A 175 9.48 10.62 -0.83
CA VAL A 175 10.09 9.64 -1.74
C VAL A 175 9.03 9.00 -2.63
N ASN A 176 9.12 9.23 -3.94
CA ASN A 176 8.23 8.62 -4.92
C ASN A 176 8.51 7.12 -5.09
N VAL A 177 7.44 6.33 -5.21
CA VAL A 177 7.50 4.86 -5.28
C VAL A 177 8.25 4.37 -6.52
N GLU A 178 7.91 4.88 -7.70
CA GLU A 178 8.55 4.46 -8.96
C GLU A 178 10.04 4.82 -9.00
N ALA A 179 10.38 6.03 -8.57
CA ALA A 179 11.77 6.48 -8.50
C ALA A 179 12.59 5.64 -7.51
N MET A 180 12.01 5.23 -6.39
CA MET A 180 12.68 4.35 -5.43
C MET A 180 12.94 2.97 -6.04
N ARG A 181 11.93 2.35 -6.69
CA ARG A 181 12.08 1.06 -7.36
C ARG A 181 13.15 1.11 -8.45
N TYR A 182 13.14 2.16 -9.27
CA TYR A 182 14.18 2.41 -10.28
C TYR A 182 15.57 2.46 -9.64
N ASN A 183 15.74 3.21 -8.56
CA ASN A 183 17.02 3.30 -7.85
C ASN A 183 17.46 1.96 -7.24
N CYS A 184 16.54 1.14 -6.74
CA CYS A 184 16.86 -0.21 -6.28
C CYS A 184 17.46 -1.05 -7.40
N GLY A 185 16.87 -1.03 -8.60
CA GLY A 185 17.40 -1.72 -9.78
C GLY A 185 18.80 -1.22 -10.17
N LYS A 186 18.99 0.09 -10.13
CA LYS A 186 20.30 0.72 -10.37
C LYS A 186 21.37 0.23 -9.36
N PHE A 187 21.03 0.13 -8.08
CA PHE A 187 21.95 -0.38 -7.06
C PHE A 187 22.25 -1.87 -7.24
N LEU A 188 21.26 -2.68 -7.66
CA LEU A 188 21.49 -4.09 -8.01
C LEU A 188 22.51 -4.22 -9.13
N ALA A 189 22.37 -3.46 -10.22
CA ALA A 189 23.31 -3.47 -11.34
C ALA A 189 24.74 -3.09 -10.90
N LYS A 190 24.87 -2.11 -10.03
CA LYS A 190 26.20 -1.73 -9.49
C LYS A 190 26.83 -2.86 -8.67
N ARG A 191 26.04 -3.55 -7.86
CA ARG A 191 26.51 -4.71 -7.07
C ARG A 191 26.94 -5.86 -7.96
N ASP A 192 26.20 -6.10 -9.04
CA ASP A 192 26.44 -7.24 -9.94
C ASP A 192 27.52 -6.96 -11.00
N LYS A 193 28.12 -5.75 -11.01
CA LYS A 193 29.12 -5.32 -12.00
C LYS A 193 30.32 -6.28 -12.15
N ASP A 194 30.73 -6.88 -11.03
CA ASP A 194 31.86 -7.81 -10.99
C ASP A 194 31.41 -9.28 -11.06
N SER A 195 30.13 -9.55 -11.33
CA SER A 195 29.61 -10.89 -11.53
C SER A 195 29.98 -11.41 -12.93
N ASN A 196 30.14 -12.74 -13.05
CA ASN A 196 30.35 -13.39 -14.34
C ASN A 196 29.05 -13.63 -15.14
N ILE A 197 28.01 -12.81 -14.85
CA ILE A 197 26.71 -12.91 -15.51
C ILE A 197 26.63 -11.86 -16.62
N HIS A 198 26.40 -12.31 -17.85
CA HIS A 198 26.33 -11.45 -19.05
C HIS A 198 24.99 -11.66 -19.78
N PRO A 199 23.88 -11.10 -19.24
CA PRO A 199 22.58 -11.26 -19.87
C PRO A 199 22.45 -10.40 -21.15
N ASP A 200 21.71 -10.93 -22.13
CA ASP A 200 21.37 -10.16 -23.35
C ASP A 200 20.40 -9.02 -23.05
N CYS A 201 19.60 -9.15 -22.01
CA CYS A 201 18.61 -8.14 -21.61
C CYS A 201 18.18 -8.32 -20.17
N ALA A 202 17.63 -7.23 -19.59
CA ALA A 202 16.92 -7.25 -18.32
C ALA A 202 15.40 -7.24 -18.54
N ALA A 203 14.68 -7.94 -17.71
CA ALA A 203 13.22 -8.06 -17.74
C ALA A 203 12.65 -8.00 -16.34
N GLY A 204 11.51 -7.33 -16.18
CA GLY A 204 10.78 -7.30 -14.90
C GLY A 204 9.55 -8.19 -14.91
N VAL A 205 9.28 -8.84 -13.79
CA VAL A 205 7.97 -9.47 -13.57
C VAL A 205 6.90 -8.37 -13.55
N PRO A 206 5.90 -8.41 -14.43
CA PRO A 206 4.88 -7.36 -14.48
C PRO A 206 3.93 -7.44 -13.28
N ASP A 207 3.54 -6.30 -12.64
CA ASP A 207 4.02 -4.93 -12.94
C ASP A 207 5.11 -4.51 -11.95
N SER A 208 5.20 -5.19 -10.79
CA SER A 208 6.02 -4.81 -9.62
C SER A 208 7.53 -4.79 -9.87
N GLY A 209 8.03 -5.74 -10.65
CA GLY A 209 9.44 -5.81 -11.03
C GLY A 209 9.87 -4.85 -12.14
N THR A 210 8.93 -4.19 -12.82
CA THR A 210 9.22 -3.41 -14.04
C THR A 210 10.17 -2.24 -13.79
N ALA A 211 9.88 -1.38 -12.81
CA ALA A 211 10.73 -0.22 -12.52
C ALA A 211 12.15 -0.61 -12.07
N HIS A 212 12.25 -1.68 -11.28
CA HIS A 212 13.53 -2.26 -10.87
C HIS A 212 14.34 -2.72 -12.08
N ALA A 213 13.70 -3.41 -13.03
CA ALA A 213 14.37 -3.90 -14.24
C ALA A 213 14.79 -2.77 -15.18
N VAL A 214 13.98 -1.72 -15.30
CA VAL A 214 14.36 -0.52 -16.09
C VAL A 214 15.57 0.17 -15.45
N GLY A 215 15.59 0.35 -14.13
CA GLY A 215 16.70 0.92 -13.40
C GLY A 215 17.99 0.10 -13.55
N TYR A 216 17.88 -1.22 -13.48
CA TYR A 216 19.00 -2.14 -13.70
C TYR A 216 19.53 -2.04 -15.13
N ALA A 217 18.66 -2.15 -16.13
CA ALA A 217 19.03 -2.10 -17.54
C ALA A 217 19.79 -0.82 -17.91
N ASN A 218 19.30 0.32 -17.43
CA ASN A 218 19.93 1.62 -17.70
C ASN A 218 21.31 1.75 -17.03
N GLU A 219 21.50 1.25 -15.82
CA GLU A 219 22.80 1.31 -15.14
C GLU A 219 23.81 0.29 -15.72
N ALA A 220 23.33 -0.91 -16.08
CA ALA A 220 24.17 -1.96 -16.66
C ALA A 220 24.49 -1.73 -18.16
N GLY A 221 23.78 -0.82 -18.83
CA GLY A 221 23.94 -0.56 -20.27
C GLY A 221 23.44 -1.70 -21.17
N ILE A 222 22.46 -2.49 -20.72
CA ILE A 222 21.84 -3.58 -21.46
C ILE A 222 20.39 -3.23 -21.82
N PRO A 223 19.80 -3.85 -22.88
CA PRO A 223 18.42 -3.60 -23.24
C PRO A 223 17.44 -4.03 -22.12
N PHE A 224 16.42 -3.20 -21.85
CA PHE A 224 15.22 -3.61 -21.16
C PHE A 224 14.25 -4.25 -22.15
N THR A 225 13.70 -5.42 -21.83
CA THR A 225 12.69 -6.10 -22.66
C THR A 225 11.49 -6.51 -21.84
N ARG A 226 10.37 -6.77 -22.53
CA ARG A 226 9.15 -7.28 -21.91
C ARG A 226 8.83 -8.67 -22.46
N PRO A 227 9.51 -9.72 -21.98
CA PRO A 227 9.30 -11.08 -22.44
C PRO A 227 7.91 -11.63 -22.05
N PHE A 228 7.25 -10.96 -21.12
CA PHE A 228 5.88 -11.24 -20.71
C PHE A 228 5.01 -10.00 -20.79
N ILE A 229 3.76 -10.21 -21.16
CA ILE A 229 2.71 -9.20 -21.07
C ILE A 229 1.65 -9.70 -20.08
N LYS A 230 1.30 -8.88 -19.11
CA LYS A 230 0.23 -9.19 -18.16
C LYS A 230 -1.12 -9.13 -18.86
N TYR A 231 -1.91 -10.19 -18.74
CA TYR A 231 -3.28 -10.20 -19.23
C TYR A 231 -4.19 -9.54 -18.18
N THR A 232 -4.58 -8.31 -18.44
CA THR A 232 -5.33 -7.49 -17.47
C THR A 232 -6.86 -7.58 -17.55
N PRO A 233 -7.54 -8.07 -18.65
CA PRO A 233 -8.95 -7.84 -18.84
C PRO A 233 -9.90 -8.61 -17.92
N THR A 234 -9.50 -9.67 -17.20
CA THR A 234 -10.51 -10.64 -16.77
C THR A 234 -10.53 -11.07 -15.30
N TRP A 235 -9.59 -10.63 -14.44
CA TRP A 235 -9.61 -11.18 -13.08
C TRP A 235 -9.43 -10.11 -12.00
N PRO A 236 -10.50 -9.71 -11.30
CA PRO A 236 -10.37 -8.92 -10.09
C PRO A 236 -9.56 -9.71 -9.04
N ARG A 237 -8.74 -9.01 -8.26
CA ARG A 237 -7.88 -9.58 -7.18
C ARG A 237 -8.63 -10.45 -6.16
N SER A 238 -9.97 -10.38 -6.12
CA SER A 238 -10.83 -11.11 -5.19
C SER A 238 -11.08 -12.58 -5.53
N PHE A 239 -10.65 -13.07 -6.70
CA PHE A 239 -10.78 -14.49 -7.04
C PHE A 239 -9.58 -15.28 -6.54
N MET A 240 -9.64 -15.77 -5.30
CA MET A 240 -8.73 -16.79 -4.80
C MET A 240 -9.34 -18.16 -5.10
N PRO A 241 -8.80 -18.91 -6.08
CA PRO A 241 -9.35 -20.24 -6.39
C PRO A 241 -9.10 -21.21 -5.23
N ALA A 242 -10.07 -22.09 -4.99
CA ALA A 242 -10.04 -23.05 -3.90
C ALA A 242 -8.99 -24.17 -4.08
N SER A 243 -8.60 -24.50 -5.34
CA SER A 243 -7.66 -25.59 -5.62
C SER A 243 -6.31 -25.07 -6.14
N GLN A 244 -5.23 -25.88 -5.92
CA GLN A 244 -3.90 -25.57 -6.43
C GLN A 244 -3.84 -25.62 -7.96
N GLU A 245 -4.58 -26.53 -8.59
CA GLU A 245 -4.64 -26.66 -10.06
C GLU A 245 -5.25 -25.39 -10.70
N GLN A 246 -6.33 -24.87 -10.12
CA GLN A 246 -6.92 -23.61 -10.58
C GLN A 246 -5.98 -22.42 -10.37
N ARG A 247 -5.20 -22.41 -9.28
CA ARG A 247 -4.18 -21.38 -9.05
C ARG A 247 -3.08 -21.42 -10.10
N ASN A 248 -2.61 -22.61 -10.45
CA ASN A 248 -1.59 -22.80 -11.49
C ASN A 248 -2.13 -22.38 -12.87
N LEU A 249 -3.36 -22.78 -13.22
CA LEU A 249 -4.00 -22.37 -14.46
C LEU A 249 -4.15 -20.83 -14.55
N ILE A 250 -4.57 -20.18 -13.47
CA ILE A 250 -4.69 -18.72 -13.42
C ILE A 250 -3.33 -18.04 -13.50
N ALA A 251 -2.29 -18.60 -12.87
CA ALA A 251 -0.93 -18.08 -12.98
C ALA A 251 -0.43 -18.12 -14.44
N HIS A 252 -0.65 -19.23 -15.15
CA HIS A 252 -0.35 -19.36 -16.58
C HIS A 252 -1.15 -18.38 -17.46
N MET A 253 -2.40 -18.10 -17.10
CA MET A 253 -3.23 -17.15 -17.86
C MET A 253 -2.87 -15.69 -17.63
N LYS A 254 -2.17 -15.37 -16.54
CA LYS A 254 -1.82 -13.97 -16.18
C LYS A 254 -0.67 -13.40 -17.00
N LEU A 255 0.25 -14.25 -17.45
CA LEU A 255 1.44 -13.83 -18.17
C LEU A 255 1.46 -14.45 -19.54
N ILE A 256 1.41 -13.63 -20.58
CA ILE A 256 1.48 -14.08 -21.98
C ILE A 256 2.91 -13.88 -22.46
N PRO A 257 3.61 -14.94 -22.94
CA PRO A 257 4.98 -14.81 -23.44
C PRO A 257 5.02 -14.12 -24.80
N VAL A 258 6.16 -13.48 -25.05
CA VAL A 258 6.53 -12.94 -26.36
C VAL A 258 7.74 -13.75 -26.88
N PRO A 259 7.52 -14.86 -27.61
CA PRO A 259 8.59 -15.79 -27.99
C PRO A 259 9.77 -15.13 -28.72
N GLN A 260 9.51 -14.10 -29.51
CA GLN A 260 10.53 -13.32 -30.25
C GLN A 260 11.52 -12.60 -29.34
N LEU A 261 11.11 -12.27 -28.09
CA LEU A 261 11.96 -11.61 -27.10
C LEU A 261 12.61 -12.60 -26.13
N ILE A 262 12.24 -13.89 -26.20
CA ILE A 262 12.70 -14.94 -25.27
C ILE A 262 13.68 -15.88 -25.94
N LYS A 263 13.33 -16.36 -27.16
CA LYS A 263 14.03 -17.48 -27.81
C LYS A 263 15.53 -17.20 -28.02
N GLY A 264 16.35 -18.07 -27.44
CA GLY A 264 17.82 -18.03 -27.54
C GLY A 264 18.48 -16.92 -26.73
N LYS A 265 17.74 -16.21 -25.86
CA LYS A 265 18.26 -15.12 -25.03
C LYS A 265 18.68 -15.58 -23.65
N SER A 266 19.73 -14.97 -23.12
CA SER A 266 20.10 -14.97 -21.72
C SER A 266 19.39 -13.78 -21.05
N ILE A 267 18.45 -14.06 -20.16
CA ILE A 267 17.53 -13.06 -19.57
C ILE A 267 17.84 -12.88 -18.10
N LEU A 268 18.08 -11.64 -17.69
CA LEU A 268 18.08 -11.28 -16.27
C LEU A 268 16.64 -10.93 -15.85
N LEU A 269 16.04 -11.80 -15.05
CA LEU A 269 14.69 -11.62 -14.55
C LEU A 269 14.70 -10.96 -13.17
N ILE A 270 14.01 -9.83 -13.04
CA ILE A 270 13.94 -9.05 -11.81
C ILE A 270 12.51 -9.03 -11.29
N ASP A 271 12.35 -9.34 -10.01
CA ASP A 271 11.10 -9.18 -9.27
C ASP A 271 11.33 -8.30 -8.03
N ASP A 272 10.25 -7.83 -7.41
CA ASP A 272 10.31 -7.00 -6.20
C ASP A 272 10.64 -7.81 -4.94
N SER A 273 10.23 -9.08 -4.91
CA SER A 273 10.33 -9.94 -3.71
C SER A 273 10.25 -11.42 -3.99
N ILE A 274 10.93 -12.20 -3.15
CA ILE A 274 10.81 -13.66 -3.10
C ILE A 274 10.08 -14.04 -1.81
N VAL A 275 8.80 -14.39 -1.92
CA VAL A 275 7.98 -14.77 -0.74
C VAL A 275 8.09 -16.26 -0.44
N ARG A 276 7.64 -17.11 -1.37
CA ARG A 276 7.68 -18.58 -1.26
C ARG A 276 8.48 -19.24 -2.39
N GLY A 277 9.01 -18.45 -3.31
CA GLY A 277 9.72 -18.92 -4.48
C GLY A 277 8.86 -19.62 -5.56
N THR A 278 7.60 -19.92 -5.28
CA THR A 278 6.72 -20.65 -6.23
C THR A 278 6.50 -19.84 -7.51
N GLN A 279 6.13 -18.56 -7.39
CA GLN A 279 5.88 -17.70 -8.55
C GLN A 279 7.16 -17.51 -9.38
N LEU A 280 8.29 -17.29 -8.71
CA LEU A 280 9.58 -17.12 -9.40
C LEU A 280 9.98 -18.38 -10.16
N ARG A 281 9.81 -19.57 -9.55
CA ARG A 281 10.06 -20.85 -10.21
C ARG A 281 9.18 -21.04 -11.44
N GLU A 282 7.87 -20.85 -11.30
CA GLU A 282 6.91 -20.96 -12.40
C GLU A 282 7.25 -20.00 -13.55
N THR A 283 7.62 -18.76 -13.24
CA THR A 283 8.00 -17.76 -14.23
C THR A 283 9.31 -18.15 -14.94
N THR A 284 10.28 -18.68 -14.21
CA THR A 284 11.56 -19.16 -14.76
C THR A 284 11.36 -20.37 -15.67
N ASP A 285 10.59 -21.37 -15.20
CA ASP A 285 10.25 -22.56 -15.99
C ASP A 285 9.54 -22.17 -17.29
N PHE A 286 8.66 -21.19 -17.23
CA PHE A 286 7.94 -20.69 -18.37
C PHE A 286 8.85 -19.98 -19.40
N LEU A 287 9.88 -19.24 -18.96
CA LEU A 287 10.89 -18.68 -19.85
C LEU A 287 11.69 -19.77 -20.57
N TYR A 288 12.13 -20.81 -19.86
CA TYR A 288 12.82 -21.93 -20.48
C TYR A 288 11.94 -22.70 -21.46
N GLN A 289 10.68 -22.97 -21.13
CA GLN A 289 9.70 -23.58 -22.05
C GLN A 289 9.45 -22.74 -23.30
N SER A 290 9.56 -21.41 -23.18
CA SER A 290 9.45 -20.45 -24.30
C SER A 290 10.76 -20.31 -25.10
N GLY A 291 11.82 -21.03 -24.73
CA GLY A 291 13.08 -21.13 -25.46
C GLY A 291 14.17 -20.17 -25.00
N ALA A 292 14.12 -19.67 -23.76
CA ALA A 292 15.23 -18.92 -23.18
C ALA A 292 16.50 -19.80 -23.13
N LYS A 293 17.67 -19.22 -23.40
CA LYS A 293 18.97 -19.89 -23.30
C LYS A 293 19.38 -20.01 -21.82
N GLU A 294 19.26 -18.91 -21.09
CA GLU A 294 19.62 -18.81 -19.68
C GLU A 294 18.67 -17.82 -18.98
N VAL A 295 18.43 -18.03 -17.69
CA VAL A 295 17.68 -17.12 -16.84
C VAL A 295 18.48 -16.89 -15.56
N HIS A 296 18.72 -15.60 -15.24
CA HIS A 296 19.45 -15.16 -14.06
C HIS A 296 18.55 -14.37 -13.12
#